data_baa987d41f98ed222752f287e461f42c
#
_entry.id   baa987d41f98ed222752f287e461f42c
#
_cell.length_a   1.000
_cell.length_b   1.000
_cell.length_c   1.000
_cell.angle_alpha   90.00
_cell.angle_beta   90.00
_cell.angle_gamma   90.00
#
_symmetry.space_group_name_H-M   'P 1'
#
loop_
_entity.id
_entity.type
_entity.pdbx_description
1 polymer ?
#
loop_
_entity_poly.entity_id
_entity_poly.type
_entity_poly.pdbx_seq_one_letter_code
_entity_poly.pdbx_strand_id
1 'polypeptide(L)'
;MKKSTIWILGIVMGLSFLSLLYLQVSYIEEMMKTRKEQFDSAVRNSLSQVSKDVEYAETQRWLVEDITEAERKALTENNSSLRQDDVVQSTQRFKVKSRDGKIISDFEMRVMTIKPSELPKVMVRGRNTIPQTSNSMLEAIKNRYMYQRALLDEVVLDMIRRASDKSIGERVRFGDLNGYLQANLYNNGIDLPFHYEVLDKEGRSVYRCADYEEKGSDEAYQQALFKNDPPTKTSVLKVHFPGRRDYLFDSVSFMIPSLIFTLVLLVTFIFTIYIVFRQKKLTEMKNDFINNMTHEFKTPISTISLAAQMLKDPAVGKSPQMFQHISGVINDETKRLRFQVEKVLQMSMFERQKATLKM
;
A
#
# COMPACT_ATOMS: atom_id res chain seq x y z
N MET A 1 -41.89 -9.29 23.04
CA MET A 1 -41.23 -8.00 22.68
C MET A 1 -42.20 -7.13 21.89
N LYS A 2 -42.18 -5.81 22.15
CA LYS A 2 -43.01 -4.85 21.37
C LYS A 2 -42.49 -4.75 19.94
N LYS A 3 -43.36 -4.52 18.94
CA LYS A 3 -42.95 -4.34 17.52
C LYS A 3 -41.87 -3.26 17.38
N SER A 4 -42.03 -2.15 18.11
CA SER A 4 -41.09 -1.03 18.14
C SER A 4 -39.67 -1.43 18.57
N THR A 5 -39.53 -2.33 19.54
CA THR A 5 -38.22 -2.79 20.03
C THR A 5 -37.46 -3.58 18.98
N ILE A 6 -38.16 -4.42 18.18
CA ILE A 6 -37.54 -5.18 17.09
C ILE A 6 -37.10 -4.24 15.96
N TRP A 7 -37.93 -3.24 15.64
CA TRP A 7 -37.60 -2.21 14.64
C TRP A 7 -36.39 -1.37 15.05
N ILE A 8 -36.36 -0.89 16.29
CA ILE A 8 -35.21 -0.11 16.80
C ILE A 8 -33.93 -0.94 16.76
N LEU A 9 -33.98 -2.18 17.23
CA LEU A 9 -32.83 -3.08 17.20
C LEU A 9 -32.36 -3.34 15.76
N GLY A 10 -33.32 -3.59 14.84
CA GLY A 10 -33.01 -3.81 13.43
C GLY A 10 -32.35 -2.60 12.76
N ILE A 11 -32.84 -1.37 13.06
CA ILE A 11 -32.27 -0.13 12.52
C ILE A 11 -30.86 0.10 13.07
N VAL A 12 -30.66 -0.03 14.40
CA VAL A 12 -29.36 0.17 15.02
C VAL A 12 -28.32 -0.82 14.48
N MET A 13 -28.67 -2.10 14.39
CA MET A 13 -27.77 -3.11 13.82
C MET A 13 -27.53 -2.89 12.31
N GLY A 14 -28.57 -2.52 11.55
CA GLY A 14 -28.43 -2.20 10.14
C GLY A 14 -27.50 -1.02 9.90
N LEU A 15 -27.65 0.06 10.67
CA LEU A 15 -26.74 1.21 10.63
C LEU A 15 -25.30 0.82 11.01
N SER A 16 -25.12 -0.07 11.99
CA SER A 16 -23.80 -0.56 12.39
C SER A 16 -23.11 -1.33 11.25
N PHE A 17 -23.85 -2.21 10.54
CA PHE A 17 -23.31 -2.93 9.39
C PHE A 17 -22.96 -2.01 8.21
N LEU A 18 -23.84 -1.03 7.93
CA LEU A 18 -23.58 -0.05 6.87
C LEU A 18 -22.38 0.82 7.18
N SER A 19 -22.23 1.25 8.45
CA SER A 19 -21.07 2.00 8.91
C SER A 19 -19.78 1.19 8.78
N LEU A 20 -19.83 -0.10 9.13
CA LEU A 20 -18.69 -1.00 9.03
C LEU A 20 -18.27 -1.25 7.58
N LEU A 21 -19.23 -1.46 6.67
CA LEU A 21 -18.95 -1.56 5.23
C LEU A 21 -18.34 -0.26 4.68
N TYR A 22 -18.89 0.89 5.04
CA TYR A 22 -18.34 2.18 4.64
C TYR A 22 -16.88 2.34 5.10
N LEU A 23 -16.59 2.02 6.37
CA LEU A 23 -15.24 2.07 6.89
C LEU A 23 -14.28 1.10 6.18
N GLN A 24 -14.72 -0.11 5.83
CA GLN A 24 -13.91 -1.07 5.09
C GLN A 24 -13.55 -0.56 3.69
N VAL A 25 -14.52 -0.01 2.96
CA VAL A 25 -14.29 0.56 1.62
C VAL A 25 -13.34 1.75 1.71
N SER A 26 -13.60 2.68 2.63
CA SER A 26 -12.73 3.85 2.85
C SER A 26 -11.30 3.45 3.24
N TYR A 27 -11.16 2.40 4.04
CA TYR A 27 -9.84 1.89 4.43
C TYR A 27 -9.08 1.25 3.26
N ILE A 28 -9.79 0.54 2.35
CA ILE A 28 -9.19 0.01 1.13
C ILE A 28 -8.68 1.14 0.23
N GLU A 29 -9.47 2.20 0.04
CA GLU A 29 -9.07 3.37 -0.76
C GLU A 29 -7.81 4.05 -0.18
N GLU A 30 -7.80 4.29 1.13
CA GLU A 30 -6.65 4.93 1.80
C GLU A 30 -5.40 4.04 1.75
N MET A 31 -5.56 2.73 1.91
CA MET A 31 -4.45 1.77 1.79
C MET A 31 -3.89 1.75 0.37
N MET A 32 -4.74 1.72 -0.66
CA MET A 32 -4.32 1.80 -2.06
C MET A 32 -3.52 3.06 -2.34
N LYS A 33 -4.00 4.21 -1.87
CA LYS A 33 -3.31 5.50 -2.01
C LYS A 33 -1.95 5.47 -1.30
N THR A 34 -1.91 5.03 -0.07
CA THR A 34 -0.67 4.91 0.71
C THR A 34 0.34 3.99 0.05
N ARG A 35 -0.09 2.84 -0.46
CA ARG A 35 0.77 1.89 -1.18
C ARG A 35 1.32 2.48 -2.48
N LYS A 36 0.49 3.22 -3.22
CA LYS A 36 0.92 3.95 -4.41
C LYS A 36 1.99 4.99 -4.07
N GLU A 37 1.76 5.80 -3.05
CA GLU A 37 2.73 6.82 -2.60
C GLU A 37 4.05 6.22 -2.11
N GLN A 38 3.99 5.10 -1.37
CA GLN A 38 5.18 4.35 -0.95
C GLN A 38 5.97 3.81 -2.13
N PHE A 39 5.28 3.21 -3.10
CA PHE A 39 5.90 2.70 -4.32
C PHE A 39 6.55 3.83 -5.13
N ASP A 40 5.83 4.93 -5.36
CA ASP A 40 6.33 6.09 -6.10
C ASP A 40 7.56 6.70 -5.42
N SER A 41 7.55 6.80 -4.10
CA SER A 41 8.70 7.27 -3.32
C SER A 41 9.90 6.34 -3.41
N ALA A 42 9.67 5.02 -3.29
CA ALA A 42 10.72 4.01 -3.41
C ALA A 42 11.38 4.03 -4.79
N VAL A 43 10.58 4.13 -5.86
CA VAL A 43 11.11 4.26 -7.24
C VAL A 43 11.93 5.54 -7.38
N ARG A 44 11.41 6.69 -6.98
CA ARG A 44 12.15 7.97 -7.08
C ARG A 44 13.47 7.95 -6.32
N ASN A 45 13.48 7.36 -5.12
CA ASN A 45 14.70 7.21 -4.32
C ASN A 45 15.71 6.30 -5.03
N SER A 46 15.25 5.17 -5.58
CA SER A 46 16.09 4.26 -6.36
C SER A 46 16.70 4.95 -7.57
N LEU A 47 15.88 5.65 -8.36
CA LEU A 47 16.35 6.36 -9.56
C LEU A 47 17.32 7.51 -9.20
N SER A 48 17.07 8.21 -8.09
CA SER A 48 18.00 9.23 -7.60
C SER A 48 19.35 8.64 -7.19
N GLN A 49 19.35 7.42 -6.63
CA GLN A 49 20.59 6.72 -6.29
C GLN A 49 21.30 6.21 -7.53
N VAL A 50 20.57 5.64 -8.50
CA VAL A 50 21.14 5.24 -9.81
C VAL A 50 21.81 6.43 -10.50
N SER A 51 21.18 7.62 -10.49
CA SER A 51 21.77 8.85 -11.04
C SER A 51 23.13 9.15 -10.37
N LYS A 52 23.22 9.04 -9.04
CA LYS A 52 24.48 9.24 -8.30
C LYS A 52 25.52 8.17 -8.61
N ASP A 53 25.10 6.91 -8.73
CA ASP A 53 26.00 5.79 -9.01
C ASP A 53 26.60 5.92 -10.41
N VAL A 54 25.81 6.36 -11.40
CA VAL A 54 26.26 6.65 -12.76
C VAL A 54 27.21 7.83 -12.80
N GLU A 55 26.89 8.93 -12.10
CA GLU A 55 27.73 10.14 -12.00
C GLU A 55 29.06 9.81 -11.29
N TYR A 56 29.02 9.00 -10.25
CA TYR A 56 30.22 8.52 -9.57
C TYR A 56 31.10 7.63 -10.46
N ALA A 57 30.48 6.69 -11.18
CA ALA A 57 31.18 5.82 -12.11
C ALA A 57 31.82 6.61 -13.30
N GLU A 58 31.15 7.66 -13.78
CA GLU A 58 31.72 8.58 -14.77
C GLU A 58 32.93 9.30 -14.19
N THR A 59 32.78 9.94 -13.05
CA THR A 59 33.88 10.69 -12.38
C THR A 59 35.10 9.81 -12.11
N GLN A 60 34.86 8.58 -11.68
CA GLN A 60 35.95 7.62 -11.44
C GLN A 60 36.69 7.25 -12.72
N ARG A 61 35.98 7.05 -13.85
CA ARG A 61 36.62 6.79 -15.15
C ARG A 61 37.47 7.94 -15.61
N TRP A 62 36.98 9.16 -15.51
CA TRP A 62 37.72 10.35 -15.87
C TRP A 62 38.99 10.51 -15.05
N LEU A 63 38.91 10.29 -13.74
CA LEU A 63 40.07 10.37 -12.87
C LEU A 63 41.16 9.36 -13.26
N VAL A 64 40.75 8.12 -13.60
CA VAL A 64 41.69 7.08 -14.05
C VAL A 64 42.28 7.45 -15.41
N GLU A 65 41.49 7.97 -16.35
CA GLU A 65 41.94 8.35 -17.68
C GLU A 65 42.94 9.52 -17.61
N ASP A 66 42.65 10.54 -16.80
CA ASP A 66 43.54 11.70 -16.60
C ASP A 66 44.87 11.30 -15.94
N ILE A 67 44.82 10.40 -14.94
CA ILE A 67 46.05 9.88 -14.29
C ILE A 67 46.91 9.13 -15.31
N THR A 68 46.28 8.24 -16.13
CA THR A 68 47.02 7.45 -17.14
C THR A 68 47.58 8.34 -18.26
N GLU A 69 46.88 9.38 -18.65
CA GLU A 69 47.37 10.34 -19.63
C GLU A 69 48.52 11.20 -19.08
N ALA A 70 48.44 11.66 -17.83
CA ALA A 70 49.50 12.36 -17.14
C ALA A 70 50.74 11.47 -16.96
N GLU A 71 50.56 10.22 -16.59
CA GLU A 71 51.65 9.26 -16.47
C GLU A 71 52.31 8.95 -17.83
N ARG A 72 51.50 8.86 -18.91
CA ARG A 72 52.02 8.65 -20.26
C ARG A 72 52.79 9.89 -20.77
N LYS A 73 52.32 11.13 -20.47
CA LYS A 73 53.01 12.37 -20.81
C LYS A 73 54.33 12.47 -20.03
N ALA A 74 54.34 12.18 -18.73
CA ALA A 74 55.55 12.16 -17.90
C ALA A 74 56.57 11.11 -18.40
N LEU A 75 56.16 9.97 -18.86
CA LEU A 75 57.02 8.94 -19.45
C LEU A 75 57.54 9.37 -20.84
N THR A 76 56.78 10.18 -21.60
CA THR A 76 57.18 10.65 -22.95
C THR A 76 58.13 11.85 -22.83
N GLU A 77 57.95 12.74 -21.86
CA GLU A 77 58.81 13.90 -21.58
C GLU A 77 60.11 13.48 -20.87
N ASN A 78 60.10 12.41 -20.07
CA ASN A 78 61.27 11.92 -19.33
C ASN A 78 62.37 11.28 -20.21
N ASN A 79 62.11 11.13 -21.54
CA ASN A 79 63.20 10.74 -22.45
C ASN A 79 64.22 11.88 -22.74
N SER A 80 64.06 13.04 -22.15
CA SER A 80 64.93 14.18 -22.47
C SER A 80 65.57 14.96 -21.34
N SER A 81 65.36 14.76 -20.02
CA SER A 81 66.16 15.49 -19.02
C SER A 81 65.82 15.38 -17.53
N LEU A 82 65.52 14.25 -16.95
CA LEU A 82 65.48 14.16 -15.48
C LEU A 82 66.41 13.06 -14.95
N ARG A 83 67.37 13.51 -14.11
CA ARG A 83 68.26 12.60 -13.35
C ARG A 83 67.40 11.74 -12.40
N GLN A 84 67.69 10.47 -12.43
CA GLN A 84 66.93 9.39 -11.75
C GLN A 84 66.95 9.44 -10.21
N ASP A 85 67.64 10.41 -9.61
CA ASP A 85 67.88 10.46 -8.16
C ASP A 85 66.90 11.29 -7.33
N ASP A 86 66.00 12.04 -7.96
CA ASP A 86 65.14 13.00 -7.24
C ASP A 86 63.66 12.58 -7.03
N VAL A 87 63.29 11.39 -7.49
CA VAL A 87 61.91 10.92 -7.41
C VAL A 87 61.78 9.79 -6.38
N VAL A 88 61.10 10.03 -5.28
CA VAL A 88 60.70 9.00 -4.32
C VAL A 88 59.34 8.44 -4.73
N GLN A 89 59.31 7.23 -5.24
CA GLN A 89 58.06 6.49 -5.51
C GLN A 89 57.55 5.86 -4.21
N SER A 90 56.39 6.27 -3.74
CA SER A 90 55.68 5.58 -2.68
C SER A 90 54.39 4.93 -3.26
N THR A 91 54.28 3.65 -3.10
CA THR A 91 53.06 2.91 -3.51
C THR A 91 52.16 2.79 -2.29
N GLN A 92 51.01 3.39 -2.36
CA GLN A 92 49.95 3.22 -1.35
C GLN A 92 48.83 2.33 -1.91
N ARG A 93 48.52 1.28 -1.16
CA ARG A 93 47.49 0.33 -1.53
C ARG A 93 46.22 0.62 -0.71
N PHE A 94 45.13 0.98 -1.39
CA PHE A 94 43.84 1.24 -0.79
C PHE A 94 42.88 0.11 -1.08
N LYS A 95 42.33 -0.53 -0.02
CA LYS A 95 41.30 -1.57 -0.13
C LYS A 95 39.96 -0.98 0.30
N VAL A 96 39.03 -0.85 -0.63
CA VAL A 96 37.65 -0.47 -0.33
C VAL A 96 36.87 -1.73 0.00
N LYS A 97 36.35 -1.80 1.23
CA LYS A 97 35.53 -2.92 1.70
C LYS A 97 34.06 -2.50 1.69
N SER A 98 33.18 -3.39 1.24
CA SER A 98 31.73 -3.28 1.44
C SER A 98 31.40 -3.36 2.92
N ARG A 99 30.17 -2.91 3.28
CA ARG A 99 29.59 -3.04 4.63
C ARG A 99 29.60 -4.50 5.12
N ASP A 100 29.60 -5.48 4.21
CA ASP A 100 29.65 -6.93 4.47
C ASP A 100 31.08 -7.50 4.47
N GLY A 101 32.12 -6.65 4.54
CA GLY A 101 33.50 -7.09 4.63
C GLY A 101 34.17 -7.59 3.33
N LYS A 102 33.41 -7.68 2.22
CA LYS A 102 33.94 -8.06 0.91
C LYS A 102 34.73 -6.91 0.29
N ILE A 103 35.93 -7.22 -0.26
CA ILE A 103 36.73 -6.23 -0.99
C ILE A 103 36.06 -5.99 -2.33
N ILE A 104 35.54 -4.76 -2.51
CA ILE A 104 34.88 -4.31 -3.76
C ILE A 104 35.93 -3.86 -4.76
N SER A 105 37.04 -3.29 -4.29
CA SER A 105 38.07 -2.76 -5.16
C SER A 105 39.41 -2.69 -4.42
N ASP A 106 40.48 -3.04 -5.11
CA ASP A 106 41.89 -2.97 -4.63
C ASP A 106 42.63 -2.02 -5.57
N PHE A 107 43.00 -0.82 -5.05
CA PHE A 107 43.68 0.21 -5.83
C PHE A 107 45.12 0.32 -5.35
N GLU A 108 46.07 0.20 -6.26
CA GLU A 108 47.45 0.63 -6.02
C GLU A 108 47.60 2.06 -6.58
N MET A 109 47.76 3.01 -5.69
CA MET A 109 48.10 4.39 -6.06
C MET A 109 49.62 4.58 -5.89
N ARG A 110 50.31 4.78 -6.99
CA ARG A 110 51.70 5.19 -6.95
C ARG A 110 51.73 6.69 -6.83
N VAL A 111 52.15 7.17 -5.66
CA VAL A 111 52.34 8.60 -5.44
C VAL A 111 53.83 8.90 -5.71
N MET A 112 54.07 9.65 -6.77
CA MET A 112 55.38 10.20 -7.05
C MET A 112 55.53 11.50 -6.24
N THR A 113 56.40 11.44 -5.24
CA THR A 113 56.74 12.67 -4.46
C THR A 113 58.08 13.15 -4.96
N ILE A 114 58.10 14.32 -5.62
CA ILE A 114 59.32 14.99 -5.94
C ILE A 114 59.93 15.50 -4.63
N LYS A 115 61.12 15.10 -4.29
CA LYS A 115 61.83 15.64 -3.12
C LYS A 115 61.90 17.19 -3.29
N PRO A 116 61.41 17.96 -2.33
CA PRO A 116 61.57 19.38 -2.37
C PRO A 116 63.05 19.76 -2.04
N SER A 117 63.92 19.58 -3.01
CA SER A 117 65.32 19.99 -2.84
C SER A 117 65.52 21.49 -2.80
N GLU A 118 64.46 22.25 -3.13
CA GLU A 118 64.50 23.72 -3.08
C GLU A 118 63.21 24.32 -2.55
N LEU A 119 62.91 24.06 -1.29
CA LEU A 119 62.14 25.08 -0.57
C LEU A 119 63.05 26.31 -0.48
N PRO A 120 62.61 27.51 -0.97
CA PRO A 120 63.39 28.72 -0.79
C PRO A 120 63.66 28.85 0.72
N LYS A 121 64.94 28.77 1.10
CA LYS A 121 65.37 29.06 2.47
C LYS A 121 64.92 30.50 2.72
N VAL A 122 63.82 30.66 3.43
CA VAL A 122 63.45 31.98 3.97
C VAL A 122 64.53 32.36 4.98
N MET A 123 65.53 33.09 4.53
CA MET A 123 66.48 33.73 5.46
C MET A 123 65.68 34.76 6.24
N VAL A 124 65.25 34.41 7.43
CA VAL A 124 64.68 35.31 8.40
C VAL A 124 65.86 36.15 8.92
N ARG A 125 66.17 37.22 8.21
CA ARG A 125 67.12 38.25 8.64
C ARG A 125 66.32 39.38 9.26
N GLY A 126 66.06 39.28 10.56
CA GLY A 126 65.40 40.38 11.28
C GLY A 126 64.86 39.93 12.63
N ARG A 127 64.99 40.76 13.64
CA ARG A 127 64.44 40.64 15.00
C ARG A 127 62.92 40.68 14.98
N ASN A 128 62.33 39.63 14.52
CA ASN A 128 60.87 39.45 14.64
C ASN A 128 60.55 38.54 15.84
N THR A 129 59.70 39.03 16.71
CA THR A 129 59.24 38.32 17.90
C THR A 129 58.53 37.04 17.45
N ILE A 130 58.68 35.94 18.19
CA ILE A 130 58.11 34.59 17.93
C ILE A 130 56.64 34.63 17.51
N PRO A 131 55.74 35.48 18.04
CA PRO A 131 54.36 35.60 17.63
C PRO A 131 54.16 36.12 16.19
N GLN A 132 55.00 37.05 15.71
CA GLN A 132 54.90 37.59 14.35
C GLN A 132 55.32 36.57 13.28
N THR A 133 56.34 35.76 13.60
CA THR A 133 56.81 34.69 12.71
C THR A 133 55.76 33.56 12.61
N SER A 134 55.09 33.26 13.70
CA SER A 134 54.01 32.25 13.73
C SER A 134 52.80 32.70 12.89
N ASN A 135 52.37 33.95 13.01
CA ASN A 135 51.27 34.51 12.25
C ASN A 135 51.57 34.57 10.74
N SER A 136 52.78 34.98 10.36
CA SER A 136 53.19 35.02 8.95
C SER A 136 53.30 33.62 8.34
N MET A 137 53.68 32.61 9.13
CA MET A 137 53.73 31.22 8.71
C MET A 137 52.33 30.65 8.55
N LEU A 138 51.40 30.96 9.47
CA LEU A 138 49.98 30.58 9.37
C LEU A 138 49.32 31.20 8.13
N GLU A 139 49.62 32.48 7.85
CA GLU A 139 49.12 33.17 6.67
C GLU A 139 49.67 32.57 5.37
N ALA A 140 50.94 32.21 5.33
CA ALA A 140 51.54 31.52 4.19
C ALA A 140 50.91 30.14 3.95
N ILE A 141 50.65 29.36 5.01
CA ILE A 141 49.96 28.04 4.93
C ILE A 141 48.53 28.25 4.45
N LYS A 142 47.81 29.22 4.99
CA LYS A 142 46.43 29.53 4.55
C LYS A 142 46.38 29.94 3.09
N ASN A 143 47.28 30.83 2.64
CA ASN A 143 47.32 31.26 1.25
C ASN A 143 47.68 30.12 0.30
N ARG A 144 48.58 29.23 0.69
CA ARG A 144 48.92 28.03 -0.07
C ARG A 144 47.75 27.07 -0.16
N TYR A 145 47.01 26.86 0.94
CA TYR A 145 45.82 26.05 0.96
C TYR A 145 44.73 26.62 0.06
N MET A 146 44.47 27.94 0.14
CA MET A 146 43.49 28.62 -0.69
C MET A 146 43.82 28.54 -2.18
N TYR A 147 45.11 28.68 -2.52
CA TYR A 147 45.56 28.53 -3.90
C TYR A 147 45.41 27.12 -4.43
N GLN A 148 45.79 26.11 -3.64
CA GLN A 148 45.62 24.73 -4.02
C GLN A 148 44.13 24.33 -4.19
N ARG A 149 43.27 24.87 -3.31
CA ARG A 149 41.85 24.69 -3.39
C ARG A 149 41.27 25.33 -4.65
N ALA A 150 41.66 26.56 -4.96
CA ALA A 150 41.19 27.22 -6.18
C ALA A 150 41.60 26.49 -7.46
N LEU A 151 42.82 25.93 -7.51
CA LEU A 151 43.28 25.10 -8.62
C LEU A 151 42.42 23.79 -8.73
N LEU A 152 42.14 23.15 -7.60
CA LEU A 152 41.27 21.95 -7.61
C LEU A 152 39.86 22.29 -8.07
N ASP A 153 39.29 23.40 -7.58
CA ASP A 153 37.97 23.87 -7.99
C ASP A 153 37.91 24.15 -9.51
N GLU A 154 38.98 24.78 -10.06
CA GLU A 154 39.08 25.05 -11.50
C GLU A 154 39.18 23.77 -12.34
N VAL A 155 40.00 22.81 -11.90
CA VAL A 155 40.13 21.48 -12.58
C VAL A 155 38.81 20.74 -12.52
N VAL A 156 38.12 20.71 -11.38
CA VAL A 156 36.81 20.06 -11.24
C VAL A 156 35.74 20.72 -12.12
N LEU A 157 35.72 22.06 -12.20
CA LEU A 157 34.80 22.80 -13.04
C LEU A 157 35.05 22.54 -14.53
N ASP A 158 36.32 22.49 -14.96
CA ASP A 158 36.68 22.17 -16.35
C ASP A 158 36.31 20.73 -16.70
N MET A 159 36.54 19.82 -15.78
CA MET A 159 36.14 18.40 -15.88
C MET A 159 34.62 18.23 -16.06
N ILE A 160 33.82 18.89 -15.21
CA ILE A 160 32.35 18.90 -15.31
C ILE A 160 31.90 19.50 -16.65
N ARG A 161 32.50 20.58 -17.08
CA ARG A 161 32.17 21.26 -18.36
C ARG A 161 32.46 20.38 -19.55
N ARG A 162 33.65 19.73 -19.62
CA ARG A 162 34.03 18.79 -20.67
C ARG A 162 33.15 17.54 -20.69
N ALA A 163 32.83 17.00 -19.52
CA ALA A 163 31.92 15.86 -19.40
C ALA A 163 30.53 16.19 -19.99
N SER A 164 30.01 17.38 -19.69
CA SER A 164 28.70 17.85 -20.16
C SER A 164 28.59 18.01 -21.70
N ASP A 165 29.73 18.17 -22.39
CA ASP A 165 29.78 18.30 -23.85
C ASP A 165 29.82 16.95 -24.58
N LYS A 166 30.13 15.86 -23.90
CA LYS A 166 30.17 14.53 -24.49
C LYS A 166 28.78 13.94 -24.72
N SER A 167 28.70 13.01 -25.67
CA SER A 167 27.46 12.28 -25.92
C SER A 167 27.11 11.35 -24.76
N ILE A 168 25.83 11.13 -24.50
CA ILE A 168 25.37 10.26 -23.41
C ILE A 168 25.93 8.83 -23.52
N GLY A 169 26.12 8.33 -24.76
CA GLY A 169 26.70 7.00 -25.01
C GLY A 169 28.17 6.85 -24.61
N GLU A 170 28.93 7.96 -24.56
CA GLU A 170 30.30 7.97 -24.06
C GLU A 170 30.36 8.12 -22.53
N ARG A 171 29.37 8.78 -21.94
CA ARG A 171 29.27 9.04 -20.51
C ARG A 171 28.74 7.83 -19.73
N VAL A 172 27.73 7.13 -20.25
CA VAL A 172 27.04 6.01 -19.58
C VAL A 172 27.42 4.69 -20.24
N ARG A 173 27.84 3.71 -19.43
CA ARG A 173 27.93 2.32 -19.86
C ARG A 173 26.56 1.67 -19.68
N PHE A 174 25.80 1.55 -20.76
CA PHE A 174 24.44 0.99 -20.71
C PHE A 174 24.39 -0.46 -20.19
N GLY A 175 25.47 -1.25 -20.35
CA GLY A 175 25.57 -2.59 -19.77
C GLY A 175 25.52 -2.60 -18.24
N ASP A 176 26.12 -1.61 -17.60
CA ASP A 176 26.16 -1.50 -16.13
C ASP A 176 24.88 -0.87 -15.56
N LEU A 177 24.17 -0.05 -16.35
CA LEU A 177 22.97 0.67 -15.94
C LEU A 177 21.86 -0.27 -15.47
N ASN A 178 21.68 -1.39 -16.15
CA ASN A 178 20.70 -2.41 -15.75
C ASN A 178 21.02 -2.97 -14.35
N GLY A 179 22.30 -3.23 -14.08
CA GLY A 179 22.76 -3.68 -12.76
C GLY A 179 22.49 -2.65 -11.66
N TYR A 180 22.76 -1.36 -11.93
CA TYR A 180 22.48 -0.29 -10.97
C TYR A 180 20.97 -0.14 -10.71
N LEU A 181 20.13 -0.22 -11.76
CA LEU A 181 18.68 -0.17 -11.61
C LEU A 181 18.18 -1.34 -10.77
N GLN A 182 18.54 -2.57 -11.13
CA GLN A 182 18.11 -3.76 -10.43
C GLN A 182 18.53 -3.74 -8.94
N ALA A 183 19.77 -3.41 -8.66
CA ALA A 183 20.28 -3.36 -7.29
C ALA A 183 19.56 -2.29 -6.45
N ASN A 184 19.38 -1.08 -6.98
CA ASN A 184 18.76 0.01 -6.23
C ASN A 184 17.25 -0.16 -6.07
N LEU A 185 16.54 -0.71 -7.06
CA LEU A 185 15.13 -1.06 -6.94
C LEU A 185 14.92 -2.15 -5.89
N TYR A 186 15.71 -3.22 -5.95
CA TYR A 186 15.66 -4.31 -4.97
C TYR A 186 15.96 -3.83 -3.54
N ASN A 187 16.97 -2.99 -3.35
CA ASN A 187 17.33 -2.42 -2.06
C ASN A 187 16.23 -1.53 -1.46
N ASN A 188 15.37 -0.94 -2.29
CA ASN A 188 14.20 -0.17 -1.88
C ASN A 188 12.91 -1.01 -1.83
N GLY A 189 13.00 -2.34 -1.90
CA GLY A 189 11.89 -3.27 -1.77
C GLY A 189 11.02 -3.41 -3.01
N ILE A 190 11.54 -3.05 -4.19
CA ILE A 190 10.84 -3.20 -5.47
C ILE A 190 11.46 -4.39 -6.21
N ASP A 191 10.72 -5.50 -6.22
CA ASP A 191 11.06 -6.72 -6.95
C ASP A 191 10.03 -6.95 -8.07
N LEU A 192 10.02 -6.02 -9.05
CA LEU A 192 9.12 -6.06 -10.20
C LEU A 192 9.92 -5.98 -11.50
N PRO A 193 9.46 -6.65 -12.56
CA PRO A 193 9.97 -6.42 -13.91
C PRO A 193 9.84 -4.95 -14.29
N PHE A 194 10.90 -4.37 -14.81
CA PHE A 194 10.94 -2.98 -15.24
C PHE A 194 11.54 -2.86 -16.62
N HIS A 195 11.11 -1.86 -17.36
CA HIS A 195 11.70 -1.48 -18.62
C HIS A 195 12.20 -0.05 -18.55
N TYR A 196 13.25 0.24 -19.25
CA TYR A 196 13.84 1.57 -19.22
C TYR A 196 14.34 2.01 -20.57
N GLU A 197 14.32 3.32 -20.77
CA GLU A 197 14.94 4.00 -21.88
C GLU A 197 15.73 5.21 -21.40
N VAL A 198 16.79 5.52 -22.12
CA VAL A 198 17.62 6.70 -21.89
C VAL A 198 17.37 7.68 -23.04
N LEU A 199 16.92 8.87 -22.65
CA LEU A 199 16.66 9.97 -23.55
C LEU A 199 17.82 10.95 -23.53
N ASP A 200 18.18 11.45 -24.70
CA ASP A 200 19.17 12.49 -24.81
C ASP A 200 18.54 13.88 -24.47
N LYS A 201 19.36 14.92 -24.52
CA LYS A 201 18.96 16.33 -24.27
C LYS A 201 17.85 16.84 -25.21
N GLU A 202 17.69 16.23 -26.41
CA GLU A 202 16.64 16.54 -27.36
C GLU A 202 15.39 15.66 -27.18
N GLY A 203 15.36 14.80 -26.17
CA GLY A 203 14.26 13.89 -25.88
C GLY A 203 14.20 12.67 -26.80
N ARG A 204 15.24 12.42 -27.58
CA ARG A 204 15.32 11.24 -28.46
C ARG A 204 15.82 10.04 -27.66
N SER A 205 15.24 8.88 -27.90
CA SER A 205 15.68 7.63 -27.28
C SER A 205 17.03 7.21 -27.86
N VAL A 206 18.06 7.19 -27.00
CA VAL A 206 19.41 6.75 -27.35
C VAL A 206 19.63 5.29 -27.05
N TYR A 207 19.00 4.80 -25.99
CA TYR A 207 19.12 3.41 -25.56
C TYR A 207 17.81 2.91 -24.96
N ARG A 208 17.46 1.66 -25.28
CA ARG A 208 16.34 0.91 -24.68
C ARG A 208 16.84 -0.45 -24.20
N CYS A 209 16.28 -0.95 -23.10
CA CYS A 209 16.55 -2.33 -22.68
C CYS A 209 16.10 -3.34 -23.73
N ALA A 210 16.72 -4.52 -23.76
CA ALA A 210 16.51 -5.51 -24.82
C ALA A 210 15.07 -6.06 -24.88
N ASP A 211 14.40 -6.09 -23.76
CA ASP A 211 13.04 -6.58 -23.52
C ASP A 211 12.01 -5.44 -23.35
N TYR A 212 12.26 -4.29 -23.96
CA TYR A 212 11.40 -3.11 -23.81
C TYR A 212 9.99 -3.35 -24.36
N GLU A 213 8.99 -3.17 -23.49
CA GLU A 213 7.57 -3.15 -23.84
C GLU A 213 6.99 -1.75 -23.61
N GLU A 214 6.08 -1.32 -24.48
CA GLU A 214 5.40 -0.02 -24.32
C GLU A 214 4.29 -0.04 -23.25
N LYS A 215 3.88 -1.21 -22.79
CA LYS A 215 2.84 -1.36 -21.78
C LYS A 215 3.24 -0.68 -20.47
N GLY A 216 2.48 0.34 -20.06
CA GLY A 216 2.74 1.11 -18.85
C GLY A 216 3.70 2.30 -19.02
N SER A 217 4.13 2.60 -20.26
CA SER A 217 5.03 3.73 -20.54
C SER A 217 4.42 5.09 -20.24
N ASP A 218 3.06 5.21 -20.24
CA ASP A 218 2.35 6.44 -19.88
C ASP A 218 2.57 6.85 -18.42
N GLU A 219 2.82 5.88 -17.54
CA GLU A 219 3.08 6.08 -16.09
C GLU A 219 4.58 5.97 -15.76
N ALA A 220 5.46 6.28 -16.70
CA ALA A 220 6.89 6.16 -16.52
C ALA A 220 7.46 7.23 -15.57
N TYR A 221 8.41 6.82 -14.76
CA TYR A 221 9.19 7.69 -13.89
C TYR A 221 10.38 8.25 -14.66
N GLN A 222 10.65 9.51 -14.47
CA GLN A 222 11.73 10.22 -15.14
C GLN A 222 12.74 10.75 -14.11
N GLN A 223 14.02 10.53 -14.37
CA GLN A 223 15.12 11.00 -13.54
C GLN A 223 16.25 11.54 -14.41
N ALA A 224 16.71 12.73 -14.12
CA ALA A 224 17.93 13.27 -14.73
C ALA A 224 19.14 12.41 -14.32
N LEU A 225 19.92 11.94 -15.29
CA LEU A 225 21.10 11.11 -15.03
C LEU A 225 22.26 11.91 -14.44
N PHE A 226 22.41 13.19 -14.83
CA PHE A 226 23.47 14.07 -14.38
C PHE A 226 22.86 15.35 -13.84
N LYS A 227 22.86 15.53 -12.51
CA LYS A 227 22.23 16.69 -11.86
C LYS A 227 23.01 17.99 -12.04
N ASN A 228 24.31 17.86 -12.25
CA ASN A 228 25.20 19.00 -12.42
C ASN A 228 25.26 19.54 -13.85
N ASP A 229 24.65 18.83 -14.81
CA ASP A 229 24.55 19.32 -16.16
C ASP A 229 23.60 20.52 -16.28
N PRO A 230 23.88 21.47 -17.19
CA PRO A 230 22.93 22.53 -17.51
C PRO A 230 21.58 21.95 -17.95
N PRO A 231 20.44 22.58 -17.62
CA PRO A 231 19.12 22.08 -17.99
C PRO A 231 18.94 21.80 -19.50
N THR A 232 19.67 22.51 -20.35
CA THR A 232 19.67 22.33 -21.81
C THR A 232 20.45 21.12 -22.30
N LYS A 233 21.24 20.47 -21.42
CA LYS A 233 22.11 19.33 -21.76
C LYS A 233 21.77 18.07 -20.94
N THR A 234 20.71 18.13 -20.15
CA THR A 234 20.34 17.04 -19.23
C THR A 234 19.75 15.86 -19.98
N SER A 235 20.36 14.69 -19.82
CA SER A 235 19.82 13.42 -20.28
C SER A 235 18.93 12.81 -19.22
N VAL A 236 17.86 12.11 -19.66
CA VAL A 236 16.81 11.59 -18.77
C VAL A 236 16.74 10.07 -18.87
N LEU A 237 16.79 9.43 -17.72
CA LEU A 237 16.43 8.02 -17.58
C LEU A 237 14.93 7.92 -17.33
N LYS A 238 14.24 7.15 -18.16
CA LYS A 238 12.82 6.88 -18.06
C LYS A 238 12.61 5.41 -17.76
N VAL A 239 11.89 5.11 -16.67
CA VAL A 239 11.66 3.74 -16.19
C VAL A 239 10.18 3.53 -15.98
N HIS A 240 9.64 2.39 -16.43
CA HIS A 240 8.25 2.01 -16.19
C HIS A 240 8.12 0.54 -15.79
N PHE A 241 6.98 0.21 -15.18
CA PHE A 241 6.71 -1.10 -14.61
C PHE A 241 5.41 -1.65 -15.19
N PRO A 242 5.44 -2.61 -16.12
CA PRO A 242 4.23 -3.18 -16.73
C PRO A 242 3.28 -3.83 -15.72
N GLY A 243 3.82 -4.44 -14.64
CA GLY A 243 3.09 -5.12 -13.58
C GLY A 243 2.71 -4.25 -12.37
N ARG A 244 2.87 -2.91 -12.45
CA ARG A 244 2.63 -2.00 -11.31
C ARG A 244 1.22 -2.11 -10.74
N ARG A 245 0.20 -2.18 -11.61
CA ARG A 245 -1.22 -2.26 -11.18
C ARG A 245 -1.50 -3.54 -10.41
N ASP A 246 -1.02 -4.66 -10.90
CA ASP A 246 -1.23 -5.97 -10.28
C ASP A 246 -0.53 -6.01 -8.91
N TYR A 247 0.69 -5.51 -8.82
CA TYR A 247 1.44 -5.40 -7.57
C TYR A 247 0.71 -4.55 -6.51
N LEU A 248 0.17 -3.39 -6.91
CA LEU A 248 -0.58 -2.54 -5.99
C LEU A 248 -1.89 -3.20 -5.56
N PHE A 249 -2.58 -3.89 -6.46
CA PHE A 249 -3.81 -4.60 -6.17
C PHE A 249 -3.55 -5.79 -5.22
N ASP A 250 -2.53 -6.58 -5.48
CA ASP A 250 -2.16 -7.72 -4.63
C ASP A 250 -1.83 -7.28 -3.20
N SER A 251 -1.24 -6.11 -3.04
CA SER A 251 -0.92 -5.54 -1.73
C SER A 251 -2.14 -5.26 -0.85
N VAL A 252 -3.34 -5.13 -1.43
CA VAL A 252 -4.61 -4.88 -0.69
C VAL A 252 -5.61 -6.01 -0.83
N SER A 253 -5.34 -7.01 -1.67
CA SER A 253 -6.26 -8.12 -1.98
C SER A 253 -6.63 -8.94 -0.73
N PHE A 254 -5.75 -9.02 0.29
CA PHE A 254 -6.01 -9.70 1.56
C PHE A 254 -7.21 -9.11 2.33
N MET A 255 -7.66 -7.89 1.99
CA MET A 255 -8.83 -7.25 2.61
C MET A 255 -10.15 -7.68 1.98
N ILE A 256 -10.15 -8.19 0.74
CA ILE A 256 -11.35 -8.60 0.00
C ILE A 256 -12.14 -9.67 0.76
N PRO A 257 -11.53 -10.73 1.35
CA PRO A 257 -12.25 -11.72 2.14
C PRO A 257 -13.03 -11.14 3.32
N SER A 258 -12.48 -10.11 3.99
CA SER A 258 -13.16 -9.45 5.11
C SER A 258 -14.42 -8.70 4.67
N LEU A 259 -14.37 -8.06 3.51
CA LEU A 259 -15.51 -7.35 2.92
C LEU A 259 -16.61 -8.33 2.51
N ILE A 260 -16.25 -9.44 1.87
CA ILE A 260 -17.19 -10.53 1.50
C ILE A 260 -17.84 -11.09 2.77
N PHE A 261 -17.06 -11.36 3.81
CA PHE A 261 -17.57 -11.90 5.08
C PHE A 261 -18.59 -10.94 5.73
N THR A 262 -18.30 -9.64 5.74
CA THR A 262 -19.23 -8.64 6.28
C THR A 262 -20.52 -8.56 5.46
N LEU A 263 -20.43 -8.70 4.14
CA LEU A 263 -21.59 -8.73 3.25
C LEU A 263 -22.46 -9.98 3.51
N VAL A 264 -21.85 -11.16 3.70
CA VAL A 264 -22.56 -12.38 4.07
C VAL A 264 -23.27 -12.21 5.42
N LEU A 265 -22.61 -11.60 6.41
CA LEU A 265 -23.22 -11.29 7.70
C LEU A 265 -24.42 -10.35 7.57
N LEU A 266 -24.32 -9.34 6.72
CA LEU A 266 -25.44 -8.42 6.44
C LEU A 266 -26.64 -9.15 5.84
N VAL A 267 -26.41 -10.03 4.85
CA VAL A 267 -27.47 -10.82 4.23
C VAL A 267 -28.13 -11.76 5.24
N THR A 268 -27.34 -12.46 6.04
CA THR A 268 -27.88 -13.35 7.10
C THR A 268 -28.65 -12.59 8.15
N PHE A 269 -28.22 -11.37 8.51
CA PHE A 269 -28.93 -10.49 9.41
C PHE A 269 -30.31 -10.06 8.84
N ILE A 270 -30.36 -9.61 7.57
CA ILE A 270 -31.62 -9.25 6.90
C ILE A 270 -32.56 -10.45 6.88
N PHE A 271 -32.07 -11.64 6.57
CA PHE A 271 -32.85 -12.86 6.56
C PHE A 271 -33.39 -13.21 7.96
N THR A 272 -32.56 -13.06 8.97
CA THR A 272 -32.97 -13.29 10.37
C THR A 272 -34.08 -12.33 10.80
N ILE A 273 -33.97 -11.05 10.50
CA ILE A 273 -35.01 -10.05 10.76
C ILE A 273 -36.30 -10.42 10.06
N TYR A 274 -36.25 -10.83 8.79
CA TYR A 274 -37.40 -11.30 8.03
C TYR A 274 -38.08 -12.49 8.72
N ILE A 275 -37.33 -13.49 9.18
CA ILE A 275 -37.87 -14.65 9.91
C ILE A 275 -38.55 -14.22 11.20
N VAL A 276 -37.91 -13.33 11.98
CA VAL A 276 -38.46 -12.83 13.26
C VAL A 276 -39.80 -12.11 13.05
N PHE A 277 -39.92 -11.25 12.05
CA PHE A 277 -41.19 -10.59 11.74
C PHE A 277 -42.25 -11.58 11.29
N ARG A 278 -41.90 -12.57 10.47
CA ARG A 278 -42.81 -13.63 10.02
C ARG A 278 -43.30 -14.47 11.21
N GLN A 279 -42.41 -14.90 12.10
CA GLN A 279 -42.76 -15.66 13.29
C GLN A 279 -43.68 -14.84 14.21
N LYS A 280 -43.39 -13.55 14.41
CA LYS A 280 -44.23 -12.70 15.20
C LYS A 280 -45.64 -12.53 14.64
N LYS A 281 -45.77 -12.33 13.34
CA LYS A 281 -47.08 -12.28 12.67
C LYS A 281 -47.87 -13.56 12.86
N LEU A 282 -47.20 -14.72 12.74
CA LEU A 282 -47.83 -16.02 12.98
C LEU A 282 -48.27 -16.17 14.45
N THR A 283 -47.47 -15.73 15.41
CA THR A 283 -47.83 -15.77 16.83
C THR A 283 -49.00 -14.83 17.16
N GLU A 284 -49.04 -13.65 16.57
CA GLU A 284 -50.17 -12.70 16.72
C GLU A 284 -51.48 -13.37 16.18
N MET A 285 -51.44 -13.90 14.95
CA MET A 285 -52.60 -14.59 14.35
C MET A 285 -53.05 -15.78 15.21
N LYS A 286 -52.12 -16.56 15.78
CA LYS A 286 -52.42 -17.69 16.67
C LYS A 286 -53.09 -17.22 17.95
N ASN A 287 -52.60 -16.14 18.56
CA ASN A 287 -53.19 -15.58 19.78
C ASN A 287 -54.59 -15.00 19.52
N ASP A 288 -54.76 -14.26 18.42
CA ASP A 288 -56.06 -13.70 18.02
C ASP A 288 -57.07 -14.86 17.73
N PHE A 289 -56.60 -15.94 17.09
CA PHE A 289 -57.44 -17.11 16.87
C PHE A 289 -57.86 -17.77 18.19
N ILE A 290 -56.91 -18.00 19.13
CA ILE A 290 -57.23 -18.57 20.45
C ILE A 290 -58.22 -17.68 21.21
N ASN A 291 -57.99 -16.35 21.22
CA ASN A 291 -58.87 -15.44 21.90
C ASN A 291 -60.29 -15.44 21.32
N ASN A 292 -60.39 -15.40 19.98
CA ASN A 292 -61.68 -15.47 19.28
C ASN A 292 -62.39 -16.79 19.53
N MET A 293 -61.67 -17.92 19.48
CA MET A 293 -62.25 -19.22 19.74
C MET A 293 -62.71 -19.35 21.19
N THR A 294 -61.92 -18.80 22.14
CA THR A 294 -62.32 -18.80 23.56
C THR A 294 -63.64 -18.04 23.75
N HIS A 295 -63.80 -16.91 23.08
CA HIS A 295 -65.04 -16.13 23.12
C HIS A 295 -66.20 -16.89 22.45
N GLU A 296 -65.97 -17.46 21.26
CA GLU A 296 -66.95 -18.22 20.53
C GLU A 296 -67.42 -19.49 21.26
N PHE A 297 -66.58 -20.13 22.08
CA PHE A 297 -66.98 -21.27 22.94
C PHE A 297 -67.70 -20.85 24.20
N LYS A 298 -67.33 -19.68 24.78
CA LYS A 298 -67.98 -19.22 26.03
C LYS A 298 -69.47 -19.01 25.89
N THR A 299 -69.92 -18.49 24.77
CA THR A 299 -71.32 -18.19 24.51
C THR A 299 -72.21 -19.44 24.50
N PRO A 300 -71.98 -20.46 23.67
CA PRO A 300 -72.80 -21.71 23.68
C PRO A 300 -72.70 -22.48 24.98
N ILE A 301 -71.49 -22.49 25.63
CA ILE A 301 -71.35 -23.14 26.94
C ILE A 301 -72.23 -22.45 27.99
N SER A 302 -72.25 -21.10 28.02
CA SER A 302 -73.08 -20.35 28.97
C SER A 302 -74.56 -20.57 28.72
N THR A 303 -75.01 -20.66 27.42
CA THR A 303 -76.40 -20.93 27.07
C THR A 303 -76.81 -22.35 27.47
N ILE A 304 -75.95 -23.35 27.22
CA ILE A 304 -76.19 -24.74 27.65
C ILE A 304 -76.29 -24.79 29.19
N SER A 305 -75.38 -24.14 29.91
CA SER A 305 -75.37 -24.11 31.38
C SER A 305 -76.66 -23.50 31.91
N LEU A 306 -77.11 -22.36 31.35
CA LEU A 306 -78.36 -21.72 31.73
C LEU A 306 -79.57 -22.62 31.45
N ALA A 307 -79.66 -23.19 30.25
CA ALA A 307 -80.70 -24.11 29.87
C ALA A 307 -80.76 -25.36 30.79
N ALA A 308 -79.56 -25.92 31.12
CA ALA A 308 -79.47 -27.01 32.11
C ALA A 308 -79.88 -26.63 33.53
N GLN A 309 -79.68 -25.39 33.94
CA GLN A 309 -80.19 -24.90 35.20
C GLN A 309 -81.71 -24.77 35.18
N MET A 310 -82.28 -24.29 34.09
CA MET A 310 -83.73 -24.20 33.92
C MET A 310 -84.42 -25.58 33.98
N LEU A 311 -83.78 -26.61 33.45
CA LEU A 311 -84.29 -27.97 33.54
C LEU A 311 -84.40 -28.52 34.97
N LYS A 312 -83.71 -27.93 35.94
CA LYS A 312 -83.77 -28.27 37.35
C LYS A 312 -84.96 -27.64 38.07
N ASP A 313 -85.68 -26.70 37.45
CA ASP A 313 -86.84 -26.07 38.01
C ASP A 313 -88.04 -27.05 37.94
N PRO A 314 -88.70 -27.29 39.10
CA PRO A 314 -89.89 -28.22 39.10
C PRO A 314 -91.06 -27.75 38.26
N ALA A 315 -91.10 -26.41 37.97
CA ALA A 315 -92.16 -25.86 37.08
C ALA A 315 -91.94 -26.26 35.61
N VAL A 316 -90.70 -26.41 35.14
CA VAL A 316 -90.37 -26.84 33.80
C VAL A 316 -90.73 -28.34 33.57
N GLY A 317 -90.56 -29.18 34.60
CA GLY A 317 -90.93 -30.63 34.56
C GLY A 317 -92.40 -30.85 34.44
N LYS A 318 -93.27 -29.85 34.75
CA LYS A 318 -94.73 -29.92 34.59
C LYS A 318 -95.24 -29.47 33.25
N SER A 319 -94.39 -28.87 32.40
CA SER A 319 -94.71 -28.34 31.07
C SER A 319 -93.92 -29.06 29.97
N PRO A 320 -94.54 -30.06 29.25
CA PRO A 320 -93.85 -30.80 28.20
C PRO A 320 -93.33 -29.90 27.07
N GLN A 321 -93.99 -28.81 26.78
CA GLN A 321 -93.57 -27.85 25.74
C GLN A 321 -92.32 -27.12 26.14
N MET A 322 -92.23 -26.68 27.41
CA MET A 322 -91.08 -25.90 27.96
C MET A 322 -89.87 -26.83 28.07
N PHE A 323 -90.05 -28.11 28.52
CA PHE A 323 -89.02 -29.12 28.55
C PHE A 323 -88.41 -29.36 27.18
N GLN A 324 -89.30 -29.54 26.14
CA GLN A 324 -88.94 -29.84 24.78
C GLN A 324 -88.17 -28.64 24.15
N HIS A 325 -88.57 -27.38 24.46
CA HIS A 325 -87.93 -26.20 24.00
C HIS A 325 -86.47 -26.05 24.59
N ILE A 326 -86.35 -26.21 25.91
CA ILE A 326 -85.03 -26.12 26.58
C ILE A 326 -84.09 -27.22 26.15
N SER A 327 -84.60 -28.47 26.00
CA SER A 327 -83.83 -29.59 25.48
C SER A 327 -83.41 -29.37 24.00
N GLY A 328 -84.25 -28.68 23.20
CA GLY A 328 -83.89 -28.26 21.87
C GLY A 328 -82.76 -27.28 21.82
N VAL A 329 -82.78 -26.24 22.70
CA VAL A 329 -81.71 -25.24 22.82
C VAL A 329 -80.38 -25.91 23.19
N ILE A 330 -80.35 -26.87 24.12
CA ILE A 330 -79.16 -27.60 24.49
C ILE A 330 -78.60 -28.37 23.30
N ASN A 331 -79.47 -29.09 22.55
CA ASN A 331 -79.09 -29.89 21.40
C ASN A 331 -78.48 -28.99 20.29
N ASP A 332 -79.14 -27.90 20.01
CA ASP A 332 -78.68 -26.96 18.93
C ASP A 332 -77.34 -26.30 19.26
N GLU A 333 -77.17 -25.82 20.48
CA GLU A 333 -75.90 -25.27 20.92
C GLU A 333 -74.78 -26.33 21.01
N THR A 334 -75.13 -27.58 21.33
CA THR A 334 -74.16 -28.70 21.30
C THR A 334 -73.73 -29.02 19.84
N LYS A 335 -74.67 -29.02 18.87
CA LYS A 335 -74.32 -29.12 17.44
C LYS A 335 -73.41 -28.00 16.98
N ARG A 336 -73.69 -26.80 17.41
CA ARG A 336 -72.89 -25.62 17.10
C ARG A 336 -71.49 -25.74 17.68
N LEU A 337 -71.34 -26.16 18.92
CA LEU A 337 -70.07 -26.44 19.57
C LEU A 337 -69.26 -27.52 18.81
N ARG A 338 -69.92 -28.61 18.44
CA ARG A 338 -69.27 -29.68 17.64
C ARG A 338 -68.71 -29.15 16.33
N PHE A 339 -69.46 -28.33 15.59
CA PHE A 339 -68.98 -27.71 14.35
C PHE A 339 -67.80 -26.78 14.56
N GLN A 340 -67.80 -26.01 15.65
CA GLN A 340 -66.66 -25.14 16.02
C GLN A 340 -65.42 -25.94 16.35
N VAL A 341 -65.55 -27.07 17.11
CA VAL A 341 -64.42 -27.97 17.42
C VAL A 341 -63.87 -28.61 16.15
N GLU A 342 -64.73 -29.08 15.22
CA GLU A 342 -64.29 -29.63 13.94
C GLU A 342 -63.46 -28.61 13.12
N LYS A 343 -63.88 -27.34 13.05
CA LYS A 343 -63.13 -26.27 12.41
C LYS A 343 -61.73 -26.08 13.04
N VAL A 344 -61.63 -26.10 14.36
CA VAL A 344 -60.35 -25.99 15.08
C VAL A 344 -59.44 -27.17 14.76
N LEU A 345 -59.98 -28.38 14.76
CA LEU A 345 -59.22 -29.58 14.42
C LEU A 345 -58.72 -29.59 12.99
N GLN A 346 -59.58 -29.18 12.02
CA GLN A 346 -59.17 -29.07 10.60
C GLN A 346 -58.04 -28.04 10.45
N MET A 347 -58.13 -26.89 11.12
CA MET A 347 -57.08 -25.86 11.07
C MET A 347 -55.76 -26.35 11.67
N SER A 348 -55.79 -27.07 12.78
CA SER A 348 -54.61 -27.70 13.40
C SER A 348 -53.98 -28.78 12.47
N MET A 349 -54.78 -29.55 11.75
CA MET A 349 -54.29 -30.55 10.78
C MET A 349 -53.62 -29.88 9.57
N PHE A 350 -54.18 -28.78 9.05
CA PHE A 350 -53.56 -28.00 7.97
C PHE A 350 -52.20 -27.39 8.38
N GLU A 351 -52.05 -26.92 9.63
CA GLU A 351 -50.75 -26.45 10.14
C GLU A 351 -49.71 -27.59 10.20
N ARG A 352 -50.09 -28.79 10.64
CA ARG A 352 -49.18 -29.95 10.65
C ARG A 352 -48.76 -30.39 9.24
N GLN A 353 -49.67 -30.42 8.28
CA GLN A 353 -49.33 -30.77 6.89
C GLN A 353 -48.39 -29.74 6.24
N LYS A 354 -48.54 -28.46 6.52
CA LYS A 354 -47.61 -27.43 6.06
C LYS A 354 -46.21 -27.55 6.70
N ALA A 355 -46.10 -28.08 7.90
CA ALA A 355 -44.82 -28.31 8.56
C ALA A 355 -44.08 -29.53 7.98
N THR A 356 -44.79 -30.58 7.57
CA THR A 356 -44.17 -31.76 6.95
C THR A 356 -43.81 -31.60 5.48
N LEU A 357 -44.46 -30.69 4.74
CA LEU A 357 -44.16 -30.40 3.32
C LEU A 357 -42.97 -29.41 3.17
N LYS A 358 -42.38 -28.94 4.27
CA LYS A 358 -41.23 -27.99 4.28
C LYS A 358 -39.92 -28.65 4.71
N MET A 359 -39.89 -29.97 4.93
CA MET A 359 -38.67 -30.73 5.00
C MET A 359 -38.39 -31.35 3.63
#